data_d2b3aabdcbbc1841e3f14a57c58c8780
#
_entry.id   d2b3aabdcbbc1841e3f14a57c58c8780
#
_cell.length_a   1.000
_cell.length_b   1.000
_cell.length_c   1.000
_cell.angle_alpha   90.00
_cell.angle_beta   90.00
_cell.angle_gamma   90.00
#
_symmetry.space_group_name_H-M   'P 1'
#
loop_
_entity.id
_entity.type
_entity.pdbx_description
1 polymer ?
#
loop_
_entity_poly.entity_id
_entity_poly.type
_entity_poly.pdbx_seq_one_letter_code
_entity_poly.pdbx_strand_id
1 'polypeptide(L)'
;MASLSLRHLSKTYDNGVNAIRDFTLEVDDKEFMIFAGPVGCGISTVLRMIAGVEDITDGELLVAGERMNEVPSTDRNMAMILKNGKLYPQMNLYDNLAFGLNIKELPKGELDATIAEATELLKLGHLLD
;
A
#
# COMPACT_ATOMS: atom_id res chain seq x y z
N MET A 1 -3.05 -13.71 0.89
CA MET A 1 -3.22 -12.51 0.05
C MET A 1 -4.68 -12.47 -0.36
N ALA A 2 -5.15 -11.43 -1.01
CA ALA A 2 -6.57 -11.32 -1.34
C ALA A 2 -6.72 -10.99 -2.83
N SER A 3 -7.82 -11.40 -3.47
CA SER A 3 -8.16 -10.98 -4.83
C SER A 3 -8.47 -9.48 -4.85
N LEU A 4 -8.24 -8.85 -6.00
CA LEU A 4 -8.48 -7.44 -6.22
C LEU A 4 -9.34 -7.27 -7.48
N SER A 5 -10.42 -6.49 -7.38
CA SER A 5 -11.28 -6.18 -8.51
C SER A 5 -11.45 -4.66 -8.60
N LEU A 6 -11.00 -4.10 -9.72
CA LEU A 6 -11.20 -2.70 -10.07
C LEU A 6 -12.25 -2.64 -11.17
N ARG A 7 -13.36 -1.96 -10.91
CA ARG A 7 -14.50 -1.91 -11.83
C ARG A 7 -14.80 -0.47 -12.22
N HIS A 8 -14.54 -0.15 -13.48
CA HIS A 8 -14.83 1.16 -14.05
C HIS A 8 -14.21 2.33 -13.27
N LEU A 9 -13.01 2.11 -12.66
CA LEU A 9 -12.36 3.12 -11.85
C LEU A 9 -12.01 4.36 -12.66
N SER A 10 -12.38 5.51 -12.13
CA SER A 10 -12.05 6.81 -12.69
C SER A 10 -11.52 7.74 -11.62
N LYS A 11 -10.56 8.58 -12.00
CA LYS A 11 -10.01 9.64 -11.17
C LYS A 11 -9.97 10.96 -11.91
N THR A 12 -10.70 11.92 -11.38
CA THR A 12 -10.65 13.32 -11.80
C THR A 12 -10.20 14.15 -10.61
N TYR A 13 -9.13 14.91 -10.76
CA TYR A 13 -8.65 15.84 -9.75
C TYR A 13 -9.46 17.15 -9.76
N ASP A 14 -9.43 17.91 -8.66
CA ASP A 14 -10.16 19.18 -8.50
C ASP A 14 -9.81 20.24 -9.57
N ASN A 15 -8.61 20.15 -10.14
CA ASN A 15 -8.18 20.99 -11.25
C ASN A 15 -8.72 20.54 -12.63
N GLY A 16 -9.63 19.57 -12.68
CA GLY A 16 -10.27 19.05 -13.89
C GLY A 16 -9.43 18.02 -14.66
N VAL A 17 -8.26 17.64 -14.16
CA VAL A 17 -7.42 16.63 -14.83
C VAL A 17 -8.01 15.24 -14.62
N ASN A 18 -8.39 14.58 -15.71
CA ASN A 18 -8.80 13.18 -15.72
C ASN A 18 -7.55 12.29 -15.81
N ALA A 19 -7.10 11.79 -14.66
CA ALA A 19 -5.91 10.94 -14.55
C ALA A 19 -6.18 9.49 -14.94
N ILE A 20 -7.37 8.98 -14.62
CA ILE A 20 -7.82 7.62 -14.93
C ILE A 20 -9.24 7.69 -15.48
N ARG A 21 -9.51 6.91 -16.51
CA ARG A 21 -10.82 6.83 -17.16
C ARG A 21 -11.21 5.38 -17.35
N ASP A 22 -12.30 4.98 -16.74
CA ASP A 22 -12.97 3.67 -16.93
C ASP A 22 -11.99 2.48 -16.90
N PHE A 23 -11.14 2.44 -15.86
CA PHE A 23 -10.14 1.40 -15.71
C PHE A 23 -10.73 0.18 -15.01
N THR A 24 -10.68 -0.97 -15.67
CA THR A 24 -11.18 -2.25 -15.14
C THR A 24 -10.06 -3.28 -15.15
N LEU A 25 -9.89 -3.99 -14.02
CA LEU A 25 -8.88 -5.03 -13.84
C LEU A 25 -9.31 -6.00 -12.75
N GLU A 26 -9.12 -7.28 -13.01
CA GLU A 26 -9.21 -8.34 -12.02
C GLU A 26 -7.82 -8.91 -11.74
N VAL A 27 -7.50 -9.12 -10.46
CA VAL A 27 -6.26 -9.75 -10.00
C VAL A 27 -6.63 -10.86 -9.02
N ASP A 28 -6.21 -12.07 -9.30
CA ASP A 28 -6.51 -13.24 -8.48
C ASP A 28 -5.70 -13.24 -7.17
N ASP A 29 -6.17 -14.01 -6.19
CA ASP A 29 -5.41 -14.22 -4.95
C ASP A 29 -4.04 -14.84 -5.27
N LYS A 30 -2.99 -14.27 -4.66
CA LYS A 30 -1.57 -14.67 -4.85
C LYS A 30 -1.00 -14.37 -6.24
N GLU A 31 -1.70 -13.64 -7.08
CA GLU A 31 -1.19 -13.24 -8.39
C GLU A 31 -0.09 -12.15 -8.24
N PHE A 32 0.91 -12.21 -9.11
CA PHE A 32 1.93 -11.18 -9.27
C PHE A 32 1.63 -10.36 -10.52
N MET A 33 1.08 -9.16 -10.32
CA MET A 33 0.68 -8.26 -11.40
C MET A 33 1.70 -7.13 -11.60
N ILE A 34 2.05 -6.85 -12.86
CA ILE A 34 2.93 -5.75 -13.23
C ILE A 34 2.15 -4.72 -14.05
N PHE A 35 2.20 -3.45 -13.62
CA PHE A 35 1.73 -2.32 -14.41
C PHE A 35 2.90 -1.70 -15.18
N ALA A 36 2.79 -1.62 -16.49
CA ALA A 36 3.79 -1.00 -17.36
C ALA A 36 3.13 0.05 -18.28
N GLY A 37 3.81 1.16 -18.48
CA GLY A 37 3.33 2.23 -19.36
C GLY A 37 4.25 3.44 -19.37
N PRO A 38 4.02 4.41 -20.26
CA PRO A 38 4.80 5.64 -20.33
C PRO A 38 4.61 6.52 -19.08
N VAL A 39 5.55 7.43 -18.87
CA VAL A 39 5.45 8.41 -17.77
C VAL A 39 4.16 9.22 -17.93
N GLY A 40 3.39 9.33 -16.84
CA GLY A 40 2.13 10.07 -16.81
C GLY A 40 0.89 9.26 -17.23
N CYS A 41 1.00 7.96 -17.52
CA CYS A 41 -0.16 7.14 -17.90
C CYS A 41 -1.08 6.76 -16.70
N GLY A 42 -0.81 7.22 -15.48
CA GLY A 42 -1.70 7.04 -14.34
C GLY A 42 -1.41 5.84 -13.43
N ILE A 43 -0.36 5.03 -13.68
CA ILE A 43 -0.02 3.86 -12.85
C ILE A 43 0.07 4.23 -11.37
N SER A 44 0.80 5.29 -11.04
CA SER A 44 0.94 5.73 -9.64
C SER A 44 -0.40 6.16 -9.03
N THR A 45 -1.31 6.71 -9.81
CA THR A 45 -2.66 7.09 -9.37
C THR A 45 -3.49 5.84 -9.06
N VAL A 46 -3.48 4.83 -9.94
CA VAL A 46 -4.17 3.55 -9.69
C VAL A 46 -3.64 2.89 -8.43
N LEU A 47 -2.31 2.77 -8.27
CA LEU A 47 -1.72 2.17 -7.08
C LEU A 47 -2.06 2.93 -5.79
N ARG A 48 -2.11 4.28 -5.83
CA ARG A 48 -2.53 5.10 -4.68
C ARG A 48 -4.01 4.91 -4.35
N MET A 49 -4.89 4.82 -5.36
CA MET A 49 -6.31 4.51 -5.15
C MET A 49 -6.49 3.13 -4.51
N ILE A 50 -5.74 2.11 -4.95
CA ILE A 50 -5.75 0.78 -4.35
C ILE A 50 -5.33 0.86 -2.87
N ALA A 51 -4.25 1.57 -2.57
CA ALA A 51 -3.73 1.72 -1.22
C ALA A 51 -4.57 2.63 -0.31
N GLY A 52 -5.57 3.35 -0.85
CA GLY A 52 -6.39 4.31 -0.09
C GLY A 52 -5.67 5.61 0.28
N VAL A 53 -4.63 5.96 -0.47
CA VAL A 53 -3.89 7.23 -0.34
C VAL A 53 -4.48 8.30 -1.27
N GLU A 54 -5.27 7.87 -2.23
CA GLU A 54 -5.96 8.69 -3.21
C GLU A 54 -7.41 8.24 -3.32
N ASP A 55 -8.35 9.19 -3.32
CA ASP A 55 -9.78 8.88 -3.45
C ASP A 55 -10.15 8.47 -4.86
N ILE A 56 -11.10 7.55 -4.97
CA ILE A 56 -11.72 7.14 -6.23
C ILE A 56 -12.85 8.13 -6.54
N THR A 57 -12.88 8.68 -7.77
CA THR A 57 -13.94 9.59 -8.18
C THR A 57 -15.19 8.83 -8.61
N ASP A 58 -15.01 7.72 -9.34
CA ASP A 58 -16.11 6.88 -9.82
C ASP A 58 -15.63 5.43 -9.98
N GLY A 59 -16.58 4.48 -9.96
CA GLY A 59 -16.31 3.05 -10.03
C GLY A 59 -16.13 2.40 -8.66
N GLU A 60 -15.69 1.16 -8.64
CA GLU A 60 -15.57 0.34 -7.44
C GLU A 60 -14.21 -0.33 -7.33
N LEU A 61 -13.66 -0.31 -6.13
CA LEU A 61 -12.53 -1.12 -5.70
C LEU A 61 -13.01 -2.17 -4.71
N LEU A 62 -12.77 -3.43 -5.03
CA LEU A 62 -13.08 -4.56 -4.15
C LEU A 62 -11.79 -5.30 -3.79
N VAL A 63 -11.66 -5.70 -2.54
CA VAL A 63 -10.58 -6.55 -2.03
C VAL A 63 -11.22 -7.73 -1.32
N ALA A 64 -10.92 -8.95 -1.76
CA ALA A 64 -11.59 -10.16 -1.30
C ALA A 64 -13.12 -10.08 -1.38
N GLY A 65 -13.66 -9.34 -2.35
CA GLY A 65 -15.10 -9.11 -2.53
C GLY A 65 -15.70 -8.00 -1.68
N GLU A 66 -14.94 -7.39 -0.78
CA GLU A 66 -15.39 -6.27 0.05
C GLU A 66 -15.03 -4.93 -0.59
N ARG A 67 -15.99 -4.00 -0.62
CA ARG A 67 -15.79 -2.67 -1.20
C ARG A 67 -14.88 -1.81 -0.31
N MET A 68 -13.86 -1.20 -0.94
CA MET A 68 -12.80 -0.45 -0.26
C MET A 68 -12.84 1.05 -0.51
N ASN A 69 -13.77 1.57 -1.31
CA ASN A 69 -13.77 2.98 -1.70
C ASN A 69 -13.70 3.94 -0.50
N GLU A 70 -14.49 3.66 0.54
CA GLU A 70 -14.63 4.49 1.74
C GLU A 70 -13.75 4.02 2.92
N VAL A 71 -13.01 2.90 2.73
CA VAL A 71 -12.14 2.35 3.78
C VAL A 71 -10.82 3.12 3.81
N PRO A 72 -10.42 3.69 4.95
CA PRO A 72 -9.17 4.41 5.05
C PRO A 72 -7.95 3.49 4.84
N SER A 73 -6.84 4.05 4.38
CA SER A 73 -5.62 3.29 4.06
C SER A 73 -5.09 2.45 5.25
N THR A 74 -5.29 2.91 6.48
CA THR A 74 -4.90 2.21 7.71
C THR A 74 -5.62 0.87 7.88
N ASP A 75 -6.85 0.76 7.37
CA ASP A 75 -7.73 -0.38 7.61
C ASP A 75 -7.78 -1.35 6.42
N ARG A 76 -7.14 -0.99 5.29
CA ARG A 76 -7.10 -1.85 4.08
C ARG A 76 -6.17 -3.05 4.19
N ASN A 77 -5.37 -3.16 5.25
CA ASN A 77 -4.36 -4.21 5.45
C ASN A 77 -3.43 -4.40 4.23
N MET A 78 -3.04 -3.30 3.62
CA MET A 78 -2.13 -3.24 2.47
C MET A 78 -0.85 -2.50 2.83
N ALA A 79 0.26 -2.86 2.18
CA ALA A 79 1.50 -2.11 2.26
C ALA A 79 1.82 -1.49 0.89
N MET A 80 2.09 -0.19 0.86
CA MET A 80 2.55 0.52 -0.33
C MET A 80 4.01 0.94 -0.17
N ILE A 81 4.88 0.41 -1.04
CA ILE A 81 6.30 0.79 -1.07
C ILE A 81 6.48 1.85 -2.16
N LEU A 82 6.87 3.04 -1.75
CA LEU A 82 7.16 4.14 -2.67
C LEU A 82 8.61 4.05 -3.18
N LYS A 83 8.85 4.50 -4.41
CA LYS A 83 10.18 4.50 -5.04
C LYS A 83 11.28 5.18 -4.20
N ASN A 84 10.90 6.18 -3.41
CA ASN A 84 11.77 6.88 -2.47
C ASN A 84 11.26 6.60 -1.05
N GLY A 85 11.32 5.34 -0.61
CA GLY A 85 10.92 4.94 0.74
C GLY A 85 11.51 5.93 1.76
N LYS A 86 10.64 6.57 2.54
CA LYS A 86 11.09 7.55 3.55
C LYS A 86 11.23 6.82 4.87
N LEU A 87 12.45 6.76 5.36
CA LEU A 87 12.71 6.51 6.77
C LEU A 87 12.37 7.77 7.58
N TYR A 88 12.00 7.60 8.82
CA TYR A 88 11.86 8.67 9.79
C TYR A 88 13.26 9.02 10.33
N PRO A 89 13.87 10.15 9.92
CA PRO A 89 15.27 10.43 10.23
C PRO A 89 15.54 10.62 11.73
N GLN A 90 14.50 10.95 12.49
CA GLN A 90 14.57 11.14 13.95
C GLN A 90 14.47 9.82 14.73
N MET A 91 14.22 8.71 14.05
CA MET A 91 14.09 7.37 14.64
C MET A 91 15.30 6.52 14.28
N ASN A 92 15.71 5.64 15.20
CA ASN A 92 16.67 4.60 14.90
C ASN A 92 16.06 3.50 14.01
N LEU A 93 16.83 2.50 13.63
CA LEU A 93 16.37 1.42 12.75
C LEU A 93 15.22 0.61 13.40
N TYR A 94 15.37 0.27 14.70
CA TYR A 94 14.35 -0.46 15.43
C TYR A 94 13.01 0.30 15.43
N ASP A 95 13.03 1.58 15.76
CA ASP A 95 11.84 2.42 15.80
C ASP A 95 11.18 2.59 14.43
N ASN A 96 11.98 2.71 13.36
CA ASN A 96 11.47 2.74 11.99
C ASN A 96 10.74 1.44 11.62
N LEU A 97 11.30 0.28 11.98
CA LEU A 97 10.67 -1.02 11.74
C LEU A 97 9.43 -1.23 12.62
N ALA A 98 9.51 -0.81 13.89
CA ALA A 98 8.43 -0.93 14.85
C ALA A 98 7.25 0.00 14.54
N PHE A 99 7.46 1.12 13.88
CA PHE A 99 6.45 2.17 13.69
C PHE A 99 5.15 1.64 13.07
N GLY A 100 5.25 0.89 11.96
CA GLY A 100 4.09 0.31 11.30
C GLY A 100 3.41 -0.81 12.10
N LEU A 101 4.17 -1.51 12.95
CA LEU A 101 3.68 -2.61 13.78
C LEU A 101 3.04 -2.09 15.07
N ASN A 102 3.51 -0.97 15.61
CA ASN A 102 2.95 -0.30 16.78
C ASN A 102 1.52 0.21 16.52
N ILE A 103 1.20 0.58 15.28
CA ILE A 103 -0.17 0.97 14.87
C ILE A 103 -1.14 -0.22 15.03
N LYS A 104 -0.65 -1.46 14.95
CA LYS A 104 -1.43 -2.70 15.13
C LYS A 104 -1.52 -3.17 16.60
N GLU A 105 -0.96 -2.40 17.55
CA GLU A 105 -0.97 -2.69 18.98
C GLU A 105 -0.48 -4.11 19.34
N LEU A 106 0.56 -4.59 18.64
CA LEU A 106 1.13 -5.91 18.91
C LEU A 106 1.75 -5.98 20.32
N PRO A 107 1.61 -7.11 21.02
CA PRO A 107 2.34 -7.34 22.26
C PRO A 107 3.85 -7.22 22.04
N LYS A 108 4.57 -6.61 23.00
CA LYS A 108 6.01 -6.33 22.86
C LYS A 108 6.84 -7.55 22.45
N GLY A 109 6.53 -8.73 22.95
CA GLY A 109 7.24 -9.97 22.59
C GLY A 109 7.06 -10.39 21.14
N GLU A 110 5.87 -10.18 20.55
CA GLU A 110 5.61 -10.44 19.13
C GLU A 110 6.26 -9.37 18.26
N LEU A 111 6.24 -8.13 18.71
CA LEU A 111 6.89 -7.01 18.03
C LEU A 111 8.40 -7.29 17.90
N ASP A 112 9.07 -7.60 19.02
CA ASP A 112 10.50 -7.87 19.04
C ASP A 112 10.87 -9.09 18.17
N ALA A 113 10.07 -10.15 18.20
CA ALA A 113 10.27 -11.33 17.35
C ALA A 113 10.13 -11.01 15.85
N THR A 114 9.10 -10.25 15.49
CA THR A 114 8.87 -9.84 14.08
C THR A 114 9.99 -8.94 13.57
N ILE A 115 10.48 -8.01 14.38
CA ILE A 115 11.61 -7.14 14.03
C ILE A 115 12.89 -7.97 13.89
N ALA A 116 13.15 -8.93 14.80
CA ALA A 116 14.31 -9.80 14.71
C ALA A 116 14.30 -10.62 13.41
N GLU A 117 13.18 -11.23 13.04
CA GLU A 117 13.02 -11.97 11.79
C GLU A 117 13.26 -11.07 10.56
N ALA A 118 12.67 -9.88 10.54
CA ALA A 118 12.84 -8.93 9.43
C ALA A 118 14.31 -8.48 9.30
N THR A 119 14.99 -8.20 10.41
CA THR A 119 16.39 -7.78 10.41
C THR A 119 17.36 -8.88 10.03
N GLU A 120 17.07 -10.13 10.38
CA GLU A 120 17.84 -11.30 9.92
C GLU A 120 17.69 -11.48 8.41
N LEU A 121 16.44 -11.46 7.90
CA LEU A 121 16.15 -11.59 6.47
C LEU A 121 16.86 -10.52 5.64
N LEU A 122 16.85 -9.27 6.13
CA LEU A 122 17.46 -8.12 5.46
C LEU A 122 18.95 -7.95 5.80
N LYS A 123 19.53 -8.77 6.68
CA LYS A 123 20.91 -8.69 7.16
C LYS A 123 21.25 -7.35 7.82
N LEU A 124 20.30 -6.77 8.54
CA LEU A 124 20.39 -5.46 9.18
C LEU A 124 20.69 -5.52 10.69
N GLY A 125 20.87 -6.71 11.27
CA GLY A 125 21.03 -6.88 12.72
C GLY A 125 22.14 -6.04 13.34
N HIS A 126 23.21 -5.74 12.59
CA HIS A 126 24.33 -4.90 13.04
C HIS A 126 24.02 -3.40 13.09
N LEU A 127 22.84 -2.99 12.65
CA LEU A 127 22.38 -1.58 12.60
C LEU A 127 21.25 -1.30 13.61
N LEU A 128 20.90 -2.27 14.46
CA LEU A 128 19.80 -2.10 15.43
C LEU A 128 20.21 -1.29 16.67
N ASP A 129 21.52 -1.12 16.92
CA ASP A 129 22.09 -0.41 18.06
C ASP A 129 22.17 1.12 17.84
#